data_e8f9a1d5a86d479c778ffc34d88a1e84
#
_entry.id   e8f9a1d5a86d479c778ffc34d88a1e84
#
_cell.length_a   1.000
_cell.length_b   1.000
_cell.length_c   1.000
_cell.angle_alpha   90.00
_cell.angle_beta   90.00
_cell.angle_gamma   90.00
#
_symmetry.space_group_name_H-M   'P 1'
#
loop_
_entity.id
_entity.type
_entity.pdbx_description
1 polymer ?
#
loop_
_entity_poly.entity_id
_entity_poly.type
_entity_poly.pdbx_seq_one_letter_code
_entity_poly.pdbx_strand_id
1 'polypeptide(L)'
;MKCAPFHRVDHKASCLVRAILLWLGFSACVAMAETPDVARALSPLPASQWNAAKARHLLDRAGFGGTPEDVAQWARLTPQQAVQRLVRYQRTPDRFVPFDESGAHDEGLEPFASSRPAATDLAKATGESLGVKVKPSGNRRAQQVADRYLYWLRASRLETHRLGYWWANRMLTTPRPLQEKLTLFWHGHFATSEDKVRDYRKLLVQNNTLRRHANGKFRDLLIAVAQDPAMLAFLDAGVNVKGAPNENFAREIMELFTMGVGHYGETDIKEAARAFTGWNYDKL
;
A
#
# COMPACT_ATOMS: atom_id res chain seq x y z
N MET A 1 83.85 9.93 -19.15
CA MET A 1 82.95 11.09 -18.88
C MET A 1 81.92 10.65 -17.88
N LYS A 2 82.00 11.16 -16.62
CA LYS A 2 81.14 10.76 -15.51
C LYS A 2 79.91 11.70 -15.42
N CYS A 3 78.66 11.17 -15.52
CA CYS A 3 77.49 11.94 -15.20
C CYS A 3 77.17 11.88 -13.72
N ALA A 4 76.93 13.05 -13.11
CA ALA A 4 76.52 13.22 -11.74
C ALA A 4 75.07 12.91 -11.50
N PRO A 5 74.65 12.50 -10.29
CA PRO A 5 73.27 12.12 -10.01
C PRO A 5 72.41 13.33 -9.66
N PHE A 6 71.15 13.29 -10.19
CA PHE A 6 70.07 14.26 -9.89
C PHE A 6 69.54 14.03 -8.49
N HIS A 7 69.47 15.07 -7.67
CA HIS A 7 68.72 15.08 -6.39
C HIS A 7 67.23 15.03 -6.60
N ARG A 8 66.60 13.99 -6.05
CA ARG A 8 65.15 13.88 -5.97
C ARG A 8 64.61 14.72 -4.81
N VAL A 9 63.93 15.79 -5.07
CA VAL A 9 63.23 16.57 -4.07
C VAL A 9 61.91 15.80 -3.67
N ASP A 10 61.77 15.55 -2.36
CA ASP A 10 60.69 14.80 -1.76
C ASP A 10 59.37 15.60 -1.81
N HIS A 11 58.49 15.28 -2.79
CA HIS A 11 57.16 15.86 -2.92
C HIS A 11 56.14 15.33 -1.90
N LYS A 12 56.52 14.45 -0.97
CA LYS A 12 55.58 13.85 -0.01
C LYS A 12 55.23 14.73 1.18
N ALA A 13 56.10 15.65 1.58
CA ALA A 13 55.82 16.52 2.73
C ALA A 13 54.81 17.66 2.43
N SER A 14 54.75 18.11 1.19
CA SER A 14 53.85 19.22 0.80
C SER A 14 52.41 18.79 0.62
N CYS A 15 52.12 17.51 0.32
CA CYS A 15 50.75 16.97 0.19
C CYS A 15 50.09 16.72 1.56
N LEU A 16 50.84 16.29 2.56
CA LEU A 16 50.26 16.01 3.89
C LEU A 16 49.82 17.29 4.61
N VAL A 17 50.61 18.39 4.51
CA VAL A 17 50.23 19.68 5.13
C VAL A 17 48.99 20.30 4.46
N ARG A 18 48.84 20.16 3.14
CA ARG A 18 47.66 20.64 2.42
C ARG A 18 46.41 19.79 2.70
N ALA A 19 46.54 18.48 2.89
CA ALA A 19 45.43 17.59 3.26
C ALA A 19 44.95 17.86 4.69
N ILE A 20 45.87 18.16 5.65
CA ILE A 20 45.50 18.47 7.05
C ILE A 20 44.82 19.84 7.13
N LEU A 21 45.22 20.84 6.37
CA LEU A 21 44.56 22.16 6.33
C LEU A 21 43.19 22.12 5.65
N LEU A 22 42.98 21.25 4.65
CA LEU A 22 41.69 21.02 4.05
C LEU A 22 40.75 20.24 4.99
N TRP A 23 41.27 19.34 5.82
CA TRP A 23 40.46 18.57 6.78
C TRP A 23 40.05 19.42 7.99
N LEU A 24 40.88 20.33 8.46
CA LEU A 24 40.57 21.30 9.53
C LEU A 24 39.58 22.39 9.06
N GLY A 25 39.58 22.74 7.77
CA GLY A 25 38.59 23.68 7.18
C GLY A 25 37.21 23.08 7.00
N PHE A 26 37.10 21.75 6.84
CA PHE A 26 35.82 21.07 6.68
C PHE A 26 35.14 20.71 8.03
N SER A 27 35.93 20.69 9.13
CA SER A 27 35.37 20.38 10.47
C SER A 27 34.70 21.58 11.15
N ALA A 28 34.83 22.80 10.59
CA ALA A 28 34.25 24.01 11.20
C ALA A 28 32.90 24.45 10.58
N CYS A 29 32.38 23.70 9.60
CA CYS A 29 31.09 23.98 8.94
C CYS A 29 30.05 22.83 9.07
N VAL A 30 30.16 21.99 10.09
CA VAL A 30 28.98 21.31 10.61
C VAL A 30 28.27 22.37 11.44
N ALA A 31 27.53 23.27 10.77
CA ALA A 31 26.48 24.02 11.41
C ALA A 31 25.63 22.96 12.13
N MET A 32 25.55 23.03 13.45
CA MET A 32 24.57 22.28 14.22
C MET A 32 23.24 22.64 13.59
N ALA A 33 22.70 21.77 12.72
CA ALA A 33 21.32 21.82 12.38
C ALA A 33 20.60 21.62 13.72
N GLU A 34 20.08 22.72 14.28
CA GLU A 34 19.22 22.65 15.44
C GLU A 34 18.21 21.56 15.13
N THR A 35 18.22 20.49 15.94
CA THR A 35 17.18 19.48 15.86
C THR A 35 15.88 20.25 15.98
N PRO A 36 15.00 20.23 14.96
CA PRO A 36 13.78 21.01 15.02
C PRO A 36 13.07 20.63 16.31
N ASP A 37 12.77 21.64 17.13
CA ASP A 37 12.02 21.42 18.36
C ASP A 37 10.66 20.83 17.96
N VAL A 38 10.55 19.50 18.06
CA VAL A 38 9.36 18.74 17.65
C VAL A 38 8.13 19.23 18.40
N ALA A 39 8.29 19.64 19.66
CA ALA A 39 7.21 20.20 20.45
C ALA A 39 6.71 21.54 19.84
N ARG A 40 7.62 22.37 19.33
CA ARG A 40 7.28 23.62 18.65
C ARG A 40 6.68 23.37 17.26
N ALA A 41 7.13 22.35 16.55
CA ALA A 41 6.58 21.94 15.26
C ALA A 41 5.16 21.39 15.37
N LEU A 42 4.75 20.88 16.54
CA LEU A 42 3.39 20.38 16.83
C LEU A 42 2.48 21.45 17.46
N SER A 43 2.95 22.67 17.67
CA SER A 43 2.14 23.76 18.19
C SER A 43 1.03 24.15 17.20
N PRO A 44 -0.21 24.39 17.65
CA PRO A 44 -1.28 24.85 16.80
C PRO A 44 -0.92 26.16 16.07
N LEU A 45 -1.24 26.24 14.78
CA LEU A 45 -1.02 27.46 14.01
C LEU A 45 -1.89 28.60 14.58
N PRO A 46 -1.30 29.74 14.98
CA PRO A 46 -2.07 30.89 15.42
C PRO A 46 -3.04 31.39 14.33
N ALA A 47 -4.23 31.84 14.75
CA ALA A 47 -5.24 32.36 13.82
C ALA A 47 -4.74 33.54 12.98
N SER A 48 -3.85 34.38 13.56
CA SER A 48 -3.22 35.51 12.88
C SER A 48 -2.30 35.12 11.71
N GLN A 49 -1.83 33.88 11.68
CA GLN A 49 -0.98 33.36 10.62
C GLN A 49 -1.77 32.55 9.55
N TRP A 50 -3.08 32.38 9.76
CA TRP A 50 -3.92 31.70 8.81
C TRP A 50 -4.24 32.56 7.61
N ASN A 51 -4.05 32.04 6.42
CA ASN A 51 -4.29 32.74 5.16
C ASN A 51 -4.49 31.73 4.01
N ALA A 52 -4.70 32.22 2.80
CA ALA A 52 -4.93 31.40 1.62
C ALA A 52 -3.76 30.41 1.32
N ALA A 53 -2.51 30.82 1.55
CA ALA A 53 -1.36 29.95 1.34
C ALA A 53 -1.36 28.77 2.33
N LYS A 54 -1.71 29.01 3.60
CA LYS A 54 -1.85 27.97 4.62
C LYS A 54 -3.05 27.07 4.37
N ALA A 55 -4.17 27.64 3.90
CA ALA A 55 -5.33 26.85 3.49
C ALA A 55 -5.01 25.93 2.31
N ARG A 56 -4.31 26.42 1.29
CA ARG A 56 -3.82 25.62 0.17
C ARG A 56 -2.91 24.49 0.68
N HIS A 57 -1.92 24.82 1.50
CA HIS A 57 -1.02 23.81 2.06
C HIS A 57 -1.77 22.72 2.83
N LEU A 58 -2.79 23.08 3.61
CA LEU A 58 -3.63 22.10 4.31
C LEU A 58 -4.37 21.19 3.34
N LEU A 59 -4.97 21.75 2.28
CA LEU A 59 -5.68 20.99 1.26
C LEU A 59 -4.74 20.03 0.48
N ASP A 60 -3.52 20.49 0.17
CA ASP A 60 -2.52 19.67 -0.50
C ASP A 60 -2.04 18.50 0.38
N ARG A 61 -1.85 18.74 1.69
CA ARG A 61 -1.34 17.72 2.62
C ARG A 61 -2.41 16.76 3.14
N ALA A 62 -3.59 17.26 3.44
CA ALA A 62 -4.69 16.50 4.03
C ALA A 62 -5.76 16.08 2.99
N GLY A 63 -5.54 16.41 1.73
CA GLY A 63 -6.38 16.06 0.59
C GLY A 63 -5.54 15.94 -0.68
N PHE A 64 -6.13 16.27 -1.80
CA PHE A 64 -5.52 16.21 -3.14
C PHE A 64 -5.46 17.59 -3.81
N GLY A 65 -5.33 18.63 -3.00
CA GLY A 65 -5.39 20.02 -3.44
C GLY A 65 -6.81 20.59 -3.45
N GLY A 66 -6.99 21.69 -4.16
CA GLY A 66 -8.27 22.35 -4.35
C GLY A 66 -8.18 23.44 -5.41
N THR A 67 -9.32 23.81 -6.00
CA THR A 67 -9.42 24.94 -6.92
C THR A 67 -9.11 26.25 -6.20
N PRO A 68 -8.83 27.35 -6.92
CA PRO A 68 -8.71 28.68 -6.30
C PRO A 68 -9.92 29.05 -5.42
N GLU A 69 -11.12 28.66 -5.84
CA GLU A 69 -12.38 28.88 -5.13
C GLU A 69 -12.43 28.08 -3.83
N ASP A 70 -12.01 26.81 -3.86
CA ASP A 70 -11.88 25.96 -2.66
C ASP A 70 -10.91 26.61 -1.67
N VAL A 71 -9.72 26.99 -2.13
CA VAL A 71 -8.72 27.65 -1.30
C VAL A 71 -9.28 28.93 -0.67
N ALA A 72 -9.99 29.77 -1.44
CA ALA A 72 -10.62 30.98 -0.94
C ALA A 72 -11.69 30.69 0.12
N GLN A 73 -12.52 29.64 -0.09
CA GLN A 73 -13.52 29.21 0.87
C GLN A 73 -12.86 28.72 2.18
N TRP A 74 -11.82 27.91 2.08
CA TRP A 74 -11.12 27.36 3.24
C TRP A 74 -10.34 28.44 4.00
N ALA A 75 -9.80 29.44 3.31
CA ALA A 75 -9.12 30.59 3.94
C ALA A 75 -10.03 31.46 4.80
N ARG A 76 -11.35 31.42 4.58
CA ARG A 76 -12.35 32.13 5.42
C ARG A 76 -12.65 31.43 6.75
N LEU A 77 -12.26 30.14 6.88
CA LEU A 77 -12.39 29.39 8.12
C LEU A 77 -11.32 29.81 9.12
N THR A 78 -11.49 29.49 10.40
CA THR A 78 -10.36 29.48 11.33
C THR A 78 -9.53 28.21 11.14
N PRO A 79 -8.25 28.15 11.55
CA PRO A 79 -7.46 26.93 11.51
C PRO A 79 -8.17 25.74 12.15
N GLN A 80 -8.79 25.96 13.32
CA GLN A 80 -9.53 24.92 14.05
C GLN A 80 -10.75 24.41 13.28
N GLN A 81 -11.52 25.33 12.67
CA GLN A 81 -12.67 24.95 11.85
C GLN A 81 -12.24 24.14 10.63
N ALA A 82 -11.15 24.56 9.96
CA ALA A 82 -10.59 23.85 8.81
C ALA A 82 -10.16 22.42 9.18
N VAL A 83 -9.40 22.25 10.27
CA VAL A 83 -8.98 20.93 10.77
C VAL A 83 -10.19 20.09 11.19
N GLN A 84 -11.15 20.66 11.93
CA GLN A 84 -12.34 19.93 12.36
C GLN A 84 -13.19 19.46 11.18
N ARG A 85 -13.31 20.26 10.11
CA ARG A 85 -14.02 19.88 8.89
C ARG A 85 -13.37 18.68 8.22
N LEU A 86 -12.03 18.61 8.20
CA LEU A 86 -11.29 17.47 7.66
C LEU A 86 -11.45 16.23 8.54
N VAL A 87 -11.15 16.34 9.84
CA VAL A 87 -11.11 15.19 10.76
C VAL A 87 -12.50 14.60 11.00
N ARG A 88 -13.53 15.44 11.03
CA ARG A 88 -14.93 15.00 11.24
C ARG A 88 -15.68 14.87 9.92
N TYR A 89 -15.03 14.35 8.89
CA TYR A 89 -15.60 14.19 7.55
C TYR A 89 -16.90 13.35 7.54
N GLN A 90 -17.13 12.48 8.54
CA GLN A 90 -18.37 11.71 8.65
C GLN A 90 -19.63 12.60 8.75
N ARG A 91 -19.49 13.87 9.17
CA ARG A 91 -20.57 14.85 9.20
C ARG A 91 -20.91 15.40 7.82
N THR A 92 -20.05 15.20 6.84
CA THR A 92 -20.28 15.60 5.44
C THR A 92 -20.87 14.42 4.70
N PRO A 93 -22.03 14.54 4.04
CA PRO A 93 -22.60 13.46 3.26
C PRO A 93 -21.64 12.97 2.19
N ASP A 94 -21.50 11.65 2.08
CA ASP A 94 -20.79 11.03 0.96
C ASP A 94 -21.80 10.89 -0.20
N ARG A 95 -21.58 11.68 -1.25
CA ARG A 95 -22.44 11.70 -2.44
C ARG A 95 -21.78 11.02 -3.63
N PHE A 96 -20.67 10.34 -3.39
CA PHE A 96 -19.94 9.70 -4.47
C PHE A 96 -20.66 8.42 -4.93
N VAL A 97 -20.77 8.26 -6.25
CA VAL A 97 -21.43 7.09 -6.86
C VAL A 97 -20.59 5.84 -6.57
N PRO A 98 -21.20 4.74 -6.08
CA PRO A 98 -20.50 3.46 -5.91
C PRO A 98 -19.84 3.00 -7.21
N PHE A 99 -18.84 2.12 -7.09
CA PHE A 99 -18.26 1.48 -8.26
C PHE A 99 -19.32 0.66 -8.98
N ASP A 100 -19.46 0.89 -10.27
CA ASP A 100 -20.39 0.20 -11.14
C ASP A 100 -19.64 -0.75 -12.05
N GLU A 101 -19.95 -2.04 -11.94
CA GLU A 101 -19.30 -3.09 -12.72
C GLU A 101 -19.76 -3.04 -14.18
N SER A 102 -18.86 -3.33 -15.13
CA SER A 102 -19.19 -3.23 -16.57
C SER A 102 -20.03 -4.37 -17.10
N GLY A 103 -20.24 -5.43 -16.32
CA GLY A 103 -20.84 -6.67 -16.80
C GLY A 103 -19.93 -7.49 -17.73
N ALA A 104 -18.66 -7.10 -17.89
CA ALA A 104 -17.65 -7.92 -18.60
C ALA A 104 -17.34 -9.23 -17.88
N HIS A 105 -17.74 -9.28 -16.63
CA HIS A 105 -17.62 -10.42 -15.77
C HIS A 105 -18.96 -11.21 -15.83
N ASP A 106 -18.88 -12.47 -16.20
CA ASP A 106 -20.03 -13.38 -16.31
C ASP A 106 -20.03 -14.32 -15.10
N GLU A 107 -21.13 -14.34 -14.35
CA GLU A 107 -21.32 -15.23 -13.18
C GLU A 107 -21.05 -16.70 -13.50
N GLY A 108 -21.32 -17.14 -14.73
CA GLY A 108 -20.96 -18.47 -15.21
C GLY A 108 -19.46 -18.74 -15.32
N LEU A 109 -18.62 -17.73 -15.20
CA LEU A 109 -17.17 -17.83 -15.25
C LEU A 109 -16.50 -17.82 -13.88
N GLU A 110 -17.25 -17.73 -12.81
CA GLU A 110 -16.81 -17.59 -11.43
C GLU A 110 -16.42 -18.88 -10.67
N PRO A 111 -15.87 -19.91 -11.18
CA PRO A 111 -15.53 -21.02 -10.31
C PRO A 111 -14.07 -21.01 -9.85
N PHE A 112 -13.27 -20.00 -10.18
CA PHE A 112 -11.84 -20.10 -9.90
C PHE A 112 -11.45 -19.37 -8.61
N ALA A 113 -11.12 -20.17 -7.58
CA ALA A 113 -10.49 -19.64 -6.38
C ALA A 113 -9.17 -18.95 -6.74
N SER A 114 -8.87 -17.85 -6.06
CA SER A 114 -7.72 -17.00 -6.35
C SER A 114 -6.37 -17.62 -5.94
N SER A 115 -6.34 -18.70 -5.15
CA SER A 115 -5.11 -19.42 -4.88
C SER A 115 -4.83 -20.46 -5.96
N ARG A 116 -3.57 -20.58 -6.40
CA ARG A 116 -3.15 -21.55 -7.43
C ARG A 116 -3.57 -23.00 -7.16
N PRO A 117 -3.39 -23.57 -5.94
CA PRO A 117 -3.85 -24.92 -5.65
C PRO A 117 -5.36 -25.07 -5.80
N ALA A 118 -6.14 -24.18 -5.20
CA ALA A 118 -7.60 -24.24 -5.25
C ALA A 118 -8.14 -23.99 -6.68
N ALA A 119 -7.52 -23.10 -7.46
CA ALA A 119 -7.86 -22.88 -8.86
C ALA A 119 -7.56 -24.14 -9.71
N THR A 120 -6.45 -24.84 -9.45
CA THR A 120 -6.11 -26.08 -10.14
C THR A 120 -7.08 -27.20 -9.81
N ASP A 121 -7.45 -27.35 -8.55
CA ASP A 121 -8.36 -28.41 -8.12
C ASP A 121 -9.78 -28.14 -8.63
N LEU A 122 -10.20 -26.90 -8.65
CA LEU A 122 -11.48 -26.51 -9.22
C LEU A 122 -11.50 -26.66 -10.73
N ALA A 123 -10.40 -26.34 -11.44
CA ALA A 123 -10.28 -26.56 -12.86
C ALA A 123 -10.35 -28.09 -13.19
N LYS A 124 -9.76 -28.95 -12.34
CA LYS A 124 -9.91 -30.40 -12.45
C LYS A 124 -11.34 -30.84 -12.23
N ALA A 125 -11.98 -30.42 -11.13
CA ALA A 125 -13.35 -30.76 -10.81
C ALA A 125 -14.33 -30.29 -11.91
N THR A 126 -14.13 -29.07 -12.45
CA THR A 126 -14.93 -28.55 -13.57
C THR A 126 -14.69 -29.36 -14.85
N GLY A 127 -13.43 -29.72 -15.12
CA GLY A 127 -13.11 -30.60 -16.25
C GLY A 127 -13.78 -31.95 -16.12
N GLU A 128 -13.72 -32.56 -14.94
CA GLU A 128 -14.35 -33.87 -14.66
C GLU A 128 -15.87 -33.81 -14.81
N SER A 129 -16.51 -32.77 -14.31
CA SER A 129 -17.97 -32.56 -14.46
C SER A 129 -18.42 -32.41 -15.93
N LEU A 130 -17.51 -31.93 -16.79
CA LEU A 130 -17.71 -31.83 -18.25
C LEU A 130 -17.26 -33.08 -19.01
N GLY A 131 -16.90 -34.18 -18.31
CA GLY A 131 -16.41 -35.39 -18.91
C GLY A 131 -14.98 -35.27 -19.49
N VAL A 132 -14.22 -34.25 -19.08
CA VAL A 132 -12.88 -33.97 -19.57
C VAL A 132 -11.84 -34.33 -18.51
N LYS A 133 -10.99 -35.33 -18.76
CA LYS A 133 -9.83 -35.60 -17.91
C LYS A 133 -8.77 -34.51 -18.11
N VAL A 134 -8.68 -33.60 -17.15
CA VAL A 134 -7.66 -32.54 -17.14
C VAL A 134 -6.32 -33.16 -16.70
N LYS A 135 -5.45 -33.48 -17.66
CA LYS A 135 -4.06 -33.82 -17.37
C LYS A 135 -3.21 -32.55 -17.37
N PRO A 136 -2.27 -32.37 -16.42
CA PRO A 136 -1.43 -31.16 -16.35
C PRO A 136 -0.56 -30.90 -17.57
N SER A 137 -0.37 -31.91 -18.45
CA SER A 137 0.47 -31.82 -19.63
C SER A 137 -0.35 -31.93 -20.92
N GLY A 138 -0.76 -30.78 -21.47
CA GLY A 138 -0.94 -30.61 -22.91
C GLY A 138 -2.12 -31.32 -23.60
N ASN A 139 -3.23 -31.61 -22.89
CA ASN A 139 -4.40 -32.18 -23.56
C ASN A 139 -5.34 -31.06 -24.04
N ARG A 140 -5.57 -30.97 -25.37
CA ARG A 140 -6.49 -29.98 -26.00
C ARG A 140 -7.90 -29.96 -25.41
N ARG A 141 -8.33 -31.04 -24.71
CA ARG A 141 -9.63 -31.12 -24.05
C ARG A 141 -9.72 -30.25 -22.77
N ALA A 142 -8.57 -29.86 -22.17
CA ALA A 142 -8.53 -28.90 -21.06
C ALA A 142 -8.60 -27.44 -21.53
N GLN A 143 -8.57 -27.20 -22.85
CA GLN A 143 -8.48 -25.87 -23.43
C GLN A 143 -9.67 -24.98 -23.05
N GLN A 144 -10.88 -25.51 -23.03
CA GLN A 144 -12.09 -24.74 -22.66
C GLN A 144 -12.03 -24.22 -21.22
N VAL A 145 -11.53 -25.02 -20.27
CA VAL A 145 -11.37 -24.60 -18.88
C VAL A 145 -10.28 -23.54 -18.76
N ALA A 146 -9.16 -23.71 -19.47
CA ALA A 146 -8.08 -22.73 -19.51
C ALA A 146 -8.54 -21.42 -20.15
N ASP A 147 -9.33 -21.46 -21.23
CA ASP A 147 -9.84 -20.30 -21.92
C ASP A 147 -10.82 -19.51 -21.04
N ARG A 148 -11.71 -20.18 -20.30
CA ARG A 148 -12.60 -19.55 -19.31
C ARG A 148 -11.81 -18.87 -18.20
N TYR A 149 -10.80 -19.54 -17.65
CA TYR A 149 -9.93 -18.96 -16.64
C TYR A 149 -9.18 -17.73 -17.15
N LEU A 150 -8.62 -17.78 -18.35
CA LEU A 150 -7.92 -16.66 -18.97
C LEU A 150 -8.87 -15.50 -19.30
N TYR A 151 -10.10 -15.78 -19.71
CA TYR A 151 -11.12 -14.76 -19.92
C TYR A 151 -11.45 -14.05 -18.60
N TRP A 152 -11.69 -14.82 -17.54
CA TRP A 152 -11.96 -14.29 -16.21
C TRP A 152 -10.81 -13.40 -15.72
N LEU A 153 -9.55 -13.82 -15.86
CA LEU A 153 -8.39 -13.02 -15.49
C LEU A 153 -8.34 -11.70 -16.26
N ARG A 154 -8.66 -11.72 -17.55
CA ARG A 154 -8.67 -10.51 -18.37
C ARG A 154 -9.81 -9.56 -17.99
N ALA A 155 -11.00 -10.10 -17.76
CA ALA A 155 -12.15 -9.34 -17.31
C ALA A 155 -11.88 -8.69 -15.94
N SER A 156 -11.33 -9.46 -14.99
CA SER A 156 -10.93 -8.94 -13.67
C SER A 156 -9.90 -7.82 -13.79
N ARG A 157 -8.91 -7.95 -14.67
CA ARG A 157 -7.91 -6.91 -14.90
C ARG A 157 -8.50 -5.64 -15.49
N LEU A 158 -9.44 -5.74 -16.41
CA LEU A 158 -10.18 -4.59 -16.95
C LEU A 158 -10.96 -3.88 -15.85
N GLU A 159 -11.67 -4.63 -15.02
CA GLU A 159 -12.42 -4.06 -13.89
C GLU A 159 -11.47 -3.43 -12.86
N THR A 160 -10.29 -4.00 -12.61
CA THR A 160 -9.28 -3.38 -11.72
C THR A 160 -8.82 -2.03 -12.27
N HIS A 161 -8.62 -1.90 -13.59
CA HIS A 161 -8.29 -0.60 -14.18
C HIS A 161 -9.44 0.40 -14.02
N ARG A 162 -10.69 -0.02 -14.27
CA ARG A 162 -11.87 0.82 -14.05
C ARG A 162 -12.00 1.25 -12.59
N LEU A 163 -11.73 0.34 -11.65
CA LEU A 163 -11.68 0.62 -10.23
C LEU A 163 -10.62 1.68 -9.88
N GLY A 164 -9.45 1.60 -10.50
CA GLY A 164 -8.40 2.61 -10.38
C GLY A 164 -8.86 4.00 -10.85
N TYR A 165 -9.49 4.09 -12.01
CA TYR A 165 -10.05 5.34 -12.53
C TYR A 165 -11.20 5.88 -11.66
N TRP A 166 -12.11 5.01 -11.22
CA TRP A 166 -13.18 5.36 -10.30
C TRP A 166 -12.62 5.95 -9.00
N TRP A 167 -11.61 5.32 -8.43
CA TRP A 167 -10.99 5.80 -7.18
C TRP A 167 -10.22 7.10 -7.39
N ALA A 168 -9.49 7.26 -8.49
CA ALA A 168 -8.82 8.51 -8.85
C ALA A 168 -9.82 9.67 -8.97
N ASN A 169 -10.95 9.45 -9.66
CA ASN A 169 -12.02 10.44 -9.75
C ASN A 169 -12.59 10.77 -8.37
N ARG A 170 -12.81 9.76 -7.53
CA ARG A 170 -13.24 9.96 -6.14
C ARG A 170 -12.26 10.82 -5.34
N MET A 171 -10.96 10.58 -5.44
CA MET A 171 -9.93 11.39 -4.78
C MET A 171 -10.01 12.86 -5.18
N LEU A 172 -10.29 13.15 -6.45
CA LEU A 172 -10.35 14.52 -6.97
C LEU A 172 -11.65 15.26 -6.65
N THR A 173 -12.77 14.55 -6.49
CA THR A 173 -14.10 15.17 -6.43
C THR A 173 -14.81 14.99 -5.08
N THR A 174 -14.25 14.21 -4.16
CA THR A 174 -14.89 13.91 -2.88
C THR A 174 -15.05 15.13 -1.98
N PRO A 175 -16.20 15.30 -1.31
CA PRO A 175 -16.35 16.29 -0.25
C PRO A 175 -15.63 15.90 1.06
N ARG A 176 -15.00 14.70 1.08
CA ARG A 176 -14.28 14.13 2.23
C ARG A 176 -12.81 13.88 1.91
N PRO A 177 -12.02 14.92 1.55
CA PRO A 177 -10.67 14.73 1.01
C PRO A 177 -9.72 13.99 1.95
N LEU A 178 -9.79 14.22 3.28
CA LEU A 178 -8.94 13.52 4.24
C LEU A 178 -9.27 12.03 4.30
N GLN A 179 -10.52 11.63 4.14
CA GLN A 179 -10.89 10.21 4.11
C GLN A 179 -10.17 9.47 2.97
N GLU A 180 -10.21 10.03 1.77
CA GLU A 180 -9.55 9.40 0.61
C GLU A 180 -8.02 9.50 0.72
N LYS A 181 -7.48 10.58 1.31
CA LYS A 181 -6.03 10.71 1.57
C LYS A 181 -5.52 9.64 2.53
N LEU A 182 -6.26 9.38 3.59
CA LEU A 182 -5.93 8.32 4.55
C LEU A 182 -6.18 6.92 3.95
N THR A 183 -7.20 6.75 3.12
CA THR A 183 -7.42 5.51 2.38
C THR A 183 -6.22 5.19 1.49
N LEU A 184 -5.69 6.18 0.77
CA LEU A 184 -4.49 6.03 -0.06
C LEU A 184 -3.25 5.74 0.79
N PHE A 185 -3.11 6.41 1.94
CA PHE A 185 -2.02 6.13 2.89
C PHE A 185 -2.06 4.68 3.37
N TRP A 186 -3.22 4.21 3.83
CA TRP A 186 -3.38 2.83 4.29
C TRP A 186 -3.23 1.81 3.16
N HIS A 187 -3.66 2.14 1.95
CA HIS A 187 -3.41 1.29 0.78
C HIS A 187 -1.91 1.15 0.48
N GLY A 188 -1.12 2.20 0.69
CA GLY A 188 0.34 2.12 0.59
C GLY A 188 0.99 1.33 1.73
N HIS A 189 0.44 1.41 2.94
CA HIS A 189 0.95 0.68 4.11
C HIS A 189 0.60 -0.82 4.04
N PHE A 190 -0.67 -1.15 3.75
CA PHE A 190 -1.16 -2.53 3.58
C PHE A 190 -1.17 -2.93 2.10
N ALA A 191 -0.03 -2.74 1.45
CA ALA A 191 0.09 -2.92 0.00
C ALA A 191 -0.30 -4.32 -0.46
N THR A 192 -1.17 -4.38 -1.47
CA THR A 192 -1.52 -5.58 -2.24
C THR A 192 -1.36 -5.30 -3.72
N SER A 193 -1.28 -6.34 -4.54
CA SER A 193 -1.11 -6.19 -5.99
C SER A 193 -2.14 -7.01 -6.76
N GLU A 194 -2.70 -6.40 -7.80
CA GLU A 194 -3.58 -7.09 -8.76
C GLU A 194 -2.90 -8.29 -9.40
N ASP A 195 -1.62 -8.19 -9.71
CA ASP A 195 -0.86 -9.28 -10.34
C ASP A 195 -0.88 -10.58 -9.51
N LYS A 196 -1.07 -10.48 -8.19
CA LYS A 196 -1.15 -11.64 -7.30
C LYS A 196 -2.58 -11.93 -6.84
N VAL A 197 -3.36 -10.92 -6.47
CA VAL A 197 -4.76 -11.08 -6.01
C VAL A 197 -5.66 -11.53 -7.15
N ARG A 198 -5.52 -10.94 -8.33
CA ARG A 198 -6.20 -11.31 -9.58
C ARG A 198 -7.73 -11.33 -9.50
N ASP A 199 -8.29 -10.51 -8.61
CA ASP A 199 -9.73 -10.40 -8.40
C ASP A 199 -10.08 -8.96 -7.98
N TYR A 200 -10.68 -8.21 -8.90
CA TYR A 200 -11.05 -6.81 -8.68
C TYR A 200 -12.03 -6.62 -7.52
N ARG A 201 -12.92 -7.60 -7.27
CA ARG A 201 -13.91 -7.53 -6.18
C ARG A 201 -13.22 -7.55 -4.82
N LYS A 202 -12.20 -8.39 -4.66
CA LYS A 202 -11.38 -8.41 -3.44
C LYS A 202 -10.66 -7.07 -3.24
N LEU A 203 -10.12 -6.49 -4.31
CA LEU A 203 -9.48 -5.18 -4.26
C LEU A 203 -10.49 -4.06 -3.95
N LEU A 204 -11.71 -4.14 -4.46
CA LEU A 204 -12.79 -3.21 -4.13
C LEU A 204 -13.20 -3.32 -2.66
N VAL A 205 -13.36 -4.55 -2.14
CA VAL A 205 -13.66 -4.81 -0.73
C VAL A 205 -12.55 -4.22 0.16
N GLN A 206 -11.29 -4.46 -0.19
CA GLN A 206 -10.15 -3.89 0.54
C GLN A 206 -10.16 -2.37 0.52
N ASN A 207 -10.33 -1.75 -0.64
CA ASN A 207 -10.41 -0.29 -0.77
C ASN A 207 -11.53 0.30 0.11
N ASN A 208 -12.70 -0.35 0.15
CA ASN A 208 -13.81 0.06 1.00
C ASN A 208 -13.52 -0.18 2.50
N THR A 209 -12.81 -1.24 2.85
CA THR A 209 -12.38 -1.54 4.22
C THR A 209 -11.40 -0.47 4.73
N LEU A 210 -10.40 -0.13 3.94
CA LEU A 210 -9.44 0.93 4.26
C LEU A 210 -10.15 2.29 4.43
N ARG A 211 -11.10 2.61 3.55
CA ARG A 211 -11.89 3.85 3.62
C ARG A 211 -12.76 3.90 4.87
N ARG A 212 -13.39 2.80 5.26
CA ARG A 212 -14.23 2.70 6.46
C ARG A 212 -13.42 2.97 7.71
N HIS A 213 -12.19 2.48 7.77
CA HIS A 213 -11.29 2.59 8.92
C HIS A 213 -10.28 3.73 8.81
N ALA A 214 -10.36 4.59 7.77
CA ALA A 214 -9.34 5.56 7.40
C ALA A 214 -8.86 6.45 8.56
N ASN A 215 -9.78 6.92 9.40
CA ASN A 215 -9.48 7.75 10.58
C ASN A 215 -9.95 7.05 11.89
N GLY A 216 -9.90 5.73 11.92
CA GLY A 216 -10.29 4.91 13.05
C GLY A 216 -9.10 4.54 13.94
N LYS A 217 -9.33 3.58 14.83
CA LYS A 217 -8.25 2.99 15.65
C LYS A 217 -7.44 2.03 14.79
N PHE A 218 -6.12 2.10 14.89
CA PHE A 218 -5.21 1.20 14.15
C PHE A 218 -5.49 -0.28 14.42
N ARG A 219 -5.80 -0.63 15.67
CA ARG A 219 -6.18 -2.01 16.05
C ARG A 219 -7.35 -2.53 15.21
N ASP A 220 -8.40 -1.71 15.07
CA ASP A 220 -9.62 -2.14 14.36
C ASP A 220 -9.36 -2.26 12.85
N LEU A 221 -8.55 -1.34 12.30
CA LEU A 221 -8.08 -1.42 10.91
C LEU A 221 -7.23 -2.66 10.69
N LEU A 222 -6.26 -2.95 11.56
CA LEU A 222 -5.39 -4.12 11.45
C LEU A 222 -6.18 -5.43 11.46
N ILE A 223 -7.16 -5.56 12.36
CA ILE A 223 -8.03 -6.73 12.42
C ILE A 223 -8.83 -6.87 11.11
N ALA A 224 -9.40 -5.77 10.61
CA ALA A 224 -10.17 -5.79 9.37
C ALA A 224 -9.30 -6.16 8.16
N VAL A 225 -8.06 -5.65 8.09
CA VAL A 225 -7.11 -5.98 7.02
C VAL A 225 -6.61 -7.42 7.13
N ALA A 226 -6.36 -7.93 8.35
CA ALA A 226 -5.97 -9.32 8.55
C ALA A 226 -7.04 -10.32 8.07
N GLN A 227 -8.31 -9.91 8.07
CA GLN A 227 -9.45 -10.70 7.59
C GLN A 227 -9.84 -10.37 6.13
N ASP A 228 -9.14 -9.43 5.51
CA ASP A 228 -9.46 -8.97 4.17
C ASP A 228 -9.09 -10.01 3.11
N PRO A 229 -10.01 -10.37 2.19
CA PRO A 229 -9.76 -11.44 1.22
C PRO A 229 -8.65 -11.10 0.21
N ALA A 230 -8.41 -9.84 -0.11
CA ALA A 230 -7.29 -9.45 -0.97
C ALA A 230 -5.96 -9.65 -0.23
N MET A 231 -5.89 -9.30 1.06
CA MET A 231 -4.70 -9.52 1.88
C MET A 231 -4.42 -11.01 2.10
N LEU A 232 -5.43 -11.81 2.41
CA LEU A 232 -5.28 -13.25 2.57
C LEU A 232 -4.80 -13.92 1.27
N ALA A 233 -5.31 -13.46 0.10
CA ALA A 233 -4.84 -13.93 -1.19
C ALA A 233 -3.41 -13.47 -1.50
N PHE A 234 -3.10 -12.23 -1.20
CA PHE A 234 -1.78 -11.64 -1.46
C PHE A 234 -0.66 -12.28 -0.64
N LEU A 235 -0.93 -12.67 0.59
CA LEU A 235 0.05 -13.27 1.51
C LEU A 235 -0.06 -14.80 1.60
N ASP A 236 -0.74 -15.45 0.65
CA ASP A 236 -0.87 -16.90 0.55
C ASP A 236 -1.43 -17.57 1.82
N ALA A 237 -2.32 -16.90 2.55
CA ALA A 237 -2.90 -17.45 3.78
C ALA A 237 -3.62 -18.79 3.55
N GLY A 238 -4.23 -18.98 2.38
CA GLY A 238 -4.95 -20.21 2.02
C GLY A 238 -4.08 -21.48 1.89
N VAL A 239 -2.74 -21.34 1.82
CA VAL A 239 -1.83 -22.49 1.84
C VAL A 239 -1.27 -22.80 3.23
N ASN A 240 -1.62 -21.98 4.24
CA ASN A 240 -1.25 -22.21 5.64
C ASN A 240 -2.20 -23.23 6.27
N VAL A 241 -1.88 -24.52 6.18
CA VAL A 241 -2.72 -25.62 6.60
C VAL A 241 -2.08 -26.44 7.72
N LYS A 242 -2.91 -27.19 8.45
CA LYS A 242 -2.45 -28.07 9.52
C LYS A 242 -1.41 -29.07 8.98
N GLY A 243 -0.26 -29.12 9.62
CA GLY A 243 0.86 -30.00 9.24
C GLY A 243 1.82 -29.43 8.19
N ALA A 244 1.44 -28.29 7.53
CA ALA A 244 2.29 -27.56 6.61
C ALA A 244 2.09 -26.04 6.80
N PRO A 245 2.53 -25.47 7.93
CA PRO A 245 2.35 -24.04 8.19
C PRO A 245 3.14 -23.20 7.19
N ASN A 246 2.51 -22.11 6.72
CA ASN A 246 3.13 -21.09 5.88
C ASN A 246 3.32 -19.83 6.70
N GLU A 247 4.55 -19.35 6.81
CA GLU A 247 4.92 -18.22 7.67
C GLU A 247 4.66 -16.85 7.03
N ASN A 248 4.43 -16.79 5.73
CA ASN A 248 4.39 -15.51 4.97
C ASN A 248 3.41 -14.51 5.59
N PHE A 249 2.16 -14.92 5.79
CA PHE A 249 1.14 -14.04 6.38
C PHE A 249 1.51 -13.57 7.80
N ALA A 250 1.99 -14.48 8.64
CA ALA A 250 2.38 -14.16 10.01
C ALA A 250 3.58 -13.20 10.05
N ARG A 251 4.58 -13.45 9.21
CA ARG A 251 5.77 -12.61 9.10
C ARG A 251 5.42 -11.19 8.70
N GLU A 252 4.64 -11.02 7.63
CA GLU A 252 4.29 -9.69 7.12
C GLU A 252 3.42 -8.88 8.11
N ILE A 253 2.49 -9.54 8.81
CA ILE A 253 1.70 -8.88 9.87
C ILE A 253 2.62 -8.35 10.97
N MET A 254 3.62 -9.11 11.39
CA MET A 254 4.53 -8.72 12.47
C MET A 254 5.59 -7.72 11.98
N GLU A 255 6.17 -7.95 10.82
CA GLU A 255 7.33 -7.21 10.31
C GLU A 255 6.93 -5.89 9.64
N LEU A 256 6.09 -5.95 8.61
CA LEU A 256 5.78 -4.78 7.79
C LEU A 256 4.61 -3.96 8.33
N PHE A 257 3.64 -4.62 8.95
CA PHE A 257 2.38 -3.96 9.27
C PHE A 257 2.27 -3.51 10.73
N THR A 258 3.07 -4.08 11.66
CA THR A 258 2.93 -3.74 13.08
C THR A 258 4.24 -3.46 13.81
N MET A 259 5.03 -4.47 14.16
CA MET A 259 6.12 -4.34 15.14
C MET A 259 7.44 -3.86 14.53
N GLY A 260 7.68 -4.18 13.28
CA GLY A 260 8.98 -3.94 12.64
C GLY A 260 10.04 -4.99 13.03
N VAL A 261 11.13 -5.01 12.28
CA VAL A 261 12.25 -5.94 12.48
C VAL A 261 12.89 -5.75 13.85
N GLY A 262 13.27 -6.86 14.50
CA GLY A 262 14.02 -6.85 15.77
C GLY A 262 13.17 -6.88 17.03
N HIS A 263 11.83 -6.91 16.91
CA HIS A 263 10.92 -6.98 18.06
C HIS A 263 10.31 -8.37 18.28
N TYR A 264 10.71 -9.37 17.50
CA TYR A 264 10.26 -10.76 17.55
C TYR A 264 11.37 -11.68 17.03
N GLY A 265 11.28 -12.98 17.32
CA GLY A 265 12.17 -14.02 16.80
C GLY A 265 11.49 -14.97 15.82
N GLU A 266 12.26 -15.83 15.18
CA GLU A 266 11.75 -16.83 14.22
C GLU A 266 10.74 -17.80 14.87
N THR A 267 10.90 -18.07 16.17
CA THR A 267 9.94 -18.90 16.91
C THR A 267 8.58 -18.23 17.02
N ASP A 268 8.54 -16.91 17.24
CA ASP A 268 7.28 -16.16 17.33
C ASP A 268 6.54 -16.19 15.98
N ILE A 269 7.27 -16.07 14.86
CA ILE A 269 6.68 -16.17 13.52
C ILE A 269 6.07 -17.55 13.30
N LYS A 270 6.78 -18.63 13.66
CA LYS A 270 6.27 -19.99 13.52
C LYS A 270 5.01 -20.23 14.34
N GLU A 271 4.99 -19.77 15.59
CA GLU A 271 3.84 -19.90 16.45
C GLU A 271 2.67 -19.04 15.96
N ALA A 272 2.93 -17.81 15.46
CA ALA A 272 1.91 -16.99 14.83
C ALA A 272 1.35 -17.66 13.56
N ALA A 273 2.20 -18.25 12.72
CA ALA A 273 1.76 -19.02 11.55
C ALA A 273 0.86 -20.18 11.93
N ARG A 274 1.18 -20.90 13.04
CA ARG A 274 0.32 -21.95 13.59
C ARG A 274 -1.03 -21.40 14.07
N ALA A 275 -1.05 -20.22 14.69
CA ALA A 275 -2.28 -19.57 15.14
C ALA A 275 -3.19 -19.17 13.97
N PHE A 276 -2.62 -18.80 12.80
CA PHE A 276 -3.34 -18.47 11.59
C PHE A 276 -3.63 -19.67 10.68
N THR A 277 -3.30 -20.90 11.10
CA THR A 277 -3.57 -22.10 10.32
C THR A 277 -5.06 -22.24 10.00
N GLY A 278 -5.39 -22.45 8.72
CA GLY A 278 -6.76 -22.61 8.23
C GLY A 278 -7.49 -21.32 7.92
N TRP A 279 -6.86 -20.15 8.13
CA TRP A 279 -7.41 -18.89 7.64
C TRP A 279 -7.43 -18.90 6.11
N ASN A 280 -8.61 -18.65 5.57
CA ASN A 280 -8.85 -18.64 4.13
C ASN A 280 -9.98 -17.65 3.83
N TYR A 281 -10.33 -17.51 2.56
CA TYR A 281 -11.39 -16.63 2.09
C TYR A 281 -12.33 -17.40 1.17
N ASP A 282 -13.61 -17.07 1.25
CA ASP A 282 -14.61 -17.58 0.34
C ASP A 282 -14.57 -16.82 -1.00
N LYS A 283 -15.25 -17.38 -2.00
CA LYS A 283 -15.53 -16.66 -3.24
C LYS A 283 -16.39 -15.43 -2.91
N LEU A 284 -16.05 -14.31 -3.51
CA LEU A 284 -16.88 -13.11 -3.49
C LEU A 284 -17.94 -13.20 -4.55
#